data_e82573ffccdc5a5d83d184e419c66074
#
_entry.id   e82573ffccdc5a5d83d184e419c66074
#
_cell.length_a   1.000
_cell.length_b   1.000
_cell.length_c   1.000
_cell.angle_alpha   90.00
_cell.angle_beta   90.00
_cell.angle_gamma   90.00
#
_symmetry.space_group_name_H-M   'P 1'
#
loop_
_entity.id
_entity.type
_entity.pdbx_description
1 polymer ?
#
loop_
_entity_poly.entity_id
_entity_poly.type
_entity_poly.pdbx_seq_one_letter_code
_entity_poly.pdbx_strand_id
1 'polypeptide(L)'
;MQHSKRDNTWSKWGIFLGVAVALGALVVVGWTFMQNRFQPGSSLDADVTIGIDDMPQSLDIRSDSSAAAERLLVDNVYETLVTVDQDNKLQPGLATSWKTSDDGLTVTLTLQSGVTFSNGHTLDASDAVWSLQQNVTNKVADVDELGDLASVANPNATTVVITLAKPNPTLLRALSGRLGIVYDSESSSADYQRKAIGS
;
A
#
# COMPACT_ATOMS: atom_id res chain seq x y z
N MET A 1 -62.90 -50.93 -53.63
CA MET A 1 -62.89 -49.64 -52.90
C MET A 1 -61.70 -49.62 -51.94
N GLN A 2 -60.58 -48.96 -52.30
CA GLN A 2 -59.39 -48.94 -51.52
C GLN A 2 -59.20 -47.52 -50.89
N HIS A 3 -59.40 -47.44 -49.58
CA HIS A 3 -59.21 -46.21 -48.87
C HIS A 3 -57.69 -46.00 -48.62
N SER A 4 -57.12 -45.02 -49.35
CA SER A 4 -55.74 -44.54 -49.09
C SER A 4 -55.71 -43.78 -47.76
N LYS A 5 -54.99 -44.34 -46.82
CA LYS A 5 -54.68 -43.71 -45.56
C LYS A 5 -53.58 -42.66 -45.82
N ARG A 6 -53.98 -41.40 -45.84
CA ARG A 6 -53.03 -40.25 -45.98
C ARG A 6 -52.27 -40.09 -44.65
N ASP A 7 -51.01 -40.51 -44.67
CA ASP A 7 -50.15 -40.40 -43.51
C ASP A 7 -49.86 -38.93 -43.17
N ASN A 8 -50.23 -38.54 -41.96
CA ASN A 8 -50.20 -37.20 -41.44
C ASN A 8 -48.77 -36.87 -40.87
N THR A 9 -47.76 -37.26 -41.62
CA THR A 9 -46.33 -37.07 -41.22
C THR A 9 -45.91 -35.60 -41.23
N TRP A 10 -46.47 -34.76 -42.07
CA TRP A 10 -46.17 -33.34 -42.18
C TRP A 10 -46.60 -32.53 -40.95
N SER A 11 -47.70 -32.95 -40.31
CA SER A 11 -48.14 -32.25 -39.07
C SER A 11 -47.21 -32.53 -37.90
N LYS A 12 -46.61 -33.71 -37.82
CA LYS A 12 -45.64 -34.08 -36.77
C LYS A 12 -44.33 -33.31 -36.91
N TRP A 13 -43.83 -33.11 -38.13
CA TRP A 13 -42.65 -32.32 -38.40
C TRP A 13 -42.85 -30.83 -38.07
N GLY A 14 -44.02 -30.27 -38.33
CA GLY A 14 -44.38 -28.90 -37.97
C GLY A 14 -44.39 -28.67 -36.46
N ILE A 15 -44.89 -29.65 -35.69
CA ILE A 15 -44.87 -29.59 -34.22
C ILE A 15 -43.43 -29.69 -33.69
N PHE A 16 -42.58 -30.58 -34.23
CA PHE A 16 -41.17 -30.69 -33.83
C PHE A 16 -40.40 -29.42 -34.13
N LEU A 17 -40.58 -28.79 -35.29
CA LEU A 17 -39.95 -27.52 -35.63
C LEU A 17 -40.41 -26.38 -34.70
N GLY A 18 -41.67 -26.30 -34.38
CA GLY A 18 -42.22 -25.30 -33.45
C GLY A 18 -41.66 -25.44 -32.03
N VAL A 19 -41.55 -26.68 -31.53
CA VAL A 19 -40.95 -26.95 -30.20
C VAL A 19 -39.44 -26.64 -30.18
N ALA A 20 -38.70 -26.98 -31.24
CA ALA A 20 -37.29 -26.67 -31.35
C ALA A 20 -37.01 -25.16 -31.38
N VAL A 21 -37.81 -24.39 -32.10
CA VAL A 21 -37.73 -22.92 -32.16
C VAL A 21 -38.06 -22.29 -30.78
N ALA A 22 -39.11 -22.81 -30.11
CA ALA A 22 -39.47 -22.33 -28.77
C ALA A 22 -38.41 -22.62 -27.73
N LEU A 23 -37.78 -23.81 -27.77
CA LEU A 23 -36.67 -24.16 -26.89
C LEU A 23 -35.42 -23.32 -27.19
N GLY A 24 -35.12 -23.08 -28.46
CA GLY A 24 -34.02 -22.19 -28.87
C GLY A 24 -34.23 -20.76 -28.37
N ALA A 25 -35.46 -20.22 -28.48
CA ALA A 25 -35.78 -18.90 -27.95
C ALA A 25 -35.65 -18.81 -26.43
N LEU A 26 -36.07 -19.85 -25.68
CA LEU A 26 -35.90 -19.91 -24.23
C LEU A 26 -34.40 -19.96 -23.82
N VAL A 27 -33.58 -20.68 -24.57
CA VAL A 27 -32.12 -20.73 -24.32
C VAL A 27 -31.47 -19.35 -24.56
N VAL A 28 -31.88 -18.66 -25.65
CA VAL A 28 -31.36 -17.31 -25.96
C VAL A 28 -31.83 -16.30 -24.91
N VAL A 29 -33.10 -16.35 -24.51
CA VAL A 29 -33.61 -15.46 -23.44
C VAL A 29 -32.97 -15.79 -22.09
N GLY A 30 -32.80 -17.07 -21.78
CA GLY A 30 -32.07 -17.49 -20.56
C GLY A 30 -30.59 -17.03 -20.56
N TRP A 31 -29.93 -17.15 -21.72
CA TRP A 31 -28.53 -16.69 -21.89
C TRP A 31 -28.41 -15.17 -21.75
N THR A 32 -29.29 -14.38 -22.38
CA THR A 32 -29.29 -12.92 -22.25
C THR A 32 -29.64 -12.47 -20.82
N PHE A 33 -30.59 -13.20 -20.17
CA PHE A 33 -30.91 -12.92 -18.77
C PHE A 33 -29.77 -13.25 -17.81
N MET A 34 -29.02 -14.32 -18.11
CA MET A 34 -27.85 -14.73 -17.33
C MET A 34 -26.67 -13.78 -17.54
N GLN A 35 -26.42 -13.31 -18.76
CA GLN A 35 -25.40 -12.31 -19.04
C GLN A 35 -25.70 -10.95 -18.38
N ASN A 36 -26.95 -10.54 -18.30
CA ASN A 36 -27.35 -9.31 -17.60
C ASN A 36 -27.26 -9.42 -16.06
N ARG A 37 -27.24 -10.64 -15.51
CA ARG A 37 -27.05 -10.86 -14.07
C ARG A 37 -25.58 -11.04 -13.67
N PHE A 38 -24.72 -11.41 -14.61
CA PHE A 38 -23.27 -11.51 -14.46
C PHE A 38 -22.55 -10.38 -15.20
N GLN A 39 -23.07 -9.17 -15.19
CA GLN A 39 -22.18 -8.04 -15.37
C GLN A 39 -21.22 -8.07 -14.18
N PRO A 40 -19.89 -8.24 -14.39
CA PRO A 40 -18.93 -7.93 -13.35
C PRO A 40 -19.27 -6.50 -12.92
N GLY A 41 -19.61 -6.37 -11.64
CA GLY A 41 -20.13 -5.12 -11.09
C GLY A 41 -19.32 -3.98 -11.65
N SER A 42 -20.00 -2.97 -12.20
CA SER A 42 -19.40 -1.67 -12.36
C SER A 42 -18.60 -1.44 -11.07
N SER A 43 -17.29 -1.27 -11.21
CA SER A 43 -16.52 -0.68 -10.14
C SER A 43 -17.36 0.52 -9.69
N LEU A 44 -17.99 0.40 -8.54
CA LEU A 44 -18.50 1.59 -7.90
C LEU A 44 -17.24 2.40 -7.70
N ASP A 45 -17.04 3.42 -8.53
CA ASP A 45 -16.15 4.53 -8.19
C ASP A 45 -16.74 5.09 -6.90
N ALA A 46 -16.40 4.45 -5.79
CA ALA A 46 -16.76 4.93 -4.48
C ALA A 46 -15.79 6.09 -4.22
N ASP A 47 -16.22 7.29 -4.56
CA ASP A 47 -15.55 8.49 -4.12
C ASP A 47 -15.64 8.55 -2.60
N VAL A 48 -14.51 8.30 -1.95
CA VAL A 48 -14.37 8.50 -0.50
C VAL A 48 -13.90 9.93 -0.29
N THR A 49 -14.77 10.76 0.26
CA THR A 49 -14.39 12.11 0.69
C THR A 49 -13.94 12.06 2.14
N ILE A 50 -12.66 12.34 2.38
CA ILE A 50 -12.11 12.46 3.73
C ILE A 50 -12.05 13.95 4.07
N GLY A 51 -12.82 14.36 5.08
CA GLY A 51 -12.74 15.69 5.66
C GLY A 51 -11.53 15.77 6.59
N ILE A 52 -10.69 16.78 6.40
CA ILE A 52 -9.58 17.12 7.32
C ILE A 52 -9.79 18.52 7.89
N ASP A 53 -9.48 18.69 9.17
CA ASP A 53 -9.73 19.96 9.88
C ASP A 53 -8.74 21.04 9.46
N ASP A 54 -7.58 20.67 8.96
CA ASP A 54 -6.51 21.57 8.52
C ASP A 54 -5.73 20.95 7.33
N MET A 55 -5.15 21.80 6.50
CA MET A 55 -4.35 21.37 5.33
C MET A 55 -2.87 21.47 5.63
N PRO A 56 -2.07 20.44 5.28
CA PRO A 56 -0.63 20.55 5.36
C PRO A 56 -0.13 21.67 4.44
N GLN A 57 0.87 22.42 4.88
CA GLN A 57 1.48 23.47 4.09
C GLN A 57 2.45 22.92 3.06
N SER A 58 2.94 21.70 3.25
CA SER A 58 3.86 20.99 2.37
C SER A 58 3.55 19.50 2.34
N LEU A 59 3.76 18.85 1.20
CA LEU A 59 3.78 17.40 1.10
C LEU A 59 5.14 16.81 1.53
N ASP A 60 6.15 17.65 1.67
CA ASP A 60 7.42 17.26 2.31
C ASP A 60 7.27 17.38 3.84
N ILE A 61 6.92 16.28 4.48
CA ILE A 61 6.67 16.22 5.92
C ILE A 61 7.92 16.59 6.76
N ARG A 62 9.12 16.59 6.17
CA ARG A 62 10.34 17.07 6.84
C ARG A 62 10.31 18.58 7.09
N SER A 63 9.59 19.31 6.24
CA SER A 63 9.41 20.77 6.32
C SER A 63 8.11 21.21 6.97
N ASP A 64 7.18 20.29 7.21
CA ASP A 64 5.88 20.55 7.82
C ASP A 64 5.67 19.66 9.06
N SER A 65 5.77 20.27 10.24
CA SER A 65 5.59 19.58 11.53
C SER A 65 4.14 19.60 12.02
N SER A 66 3.18 20.04 11.20
CA SER A 66 1.78 20.09 11.59
C SER A 66 1.18 18.69 11.81
N ALA A 67 0.23 18.60 12.73
CA ALA A 67 -0.54 17.37 12.92
C ALA A 67 -1.35 16.98 11.68
N ALA A 68 -1.70 17.96 10.82
CA ALA A 68 -2.38 17.71 9.55
C ALA A 68 -1.48 16.96 8.58
N ALA A 69 -0.20 17.39 8.44
CA ALA A 69 0.78 16.70 7.61
C ALA A 69 1.00 15.26 8.11
N GLU A 70 1.14 15.08 9.41
CA GLU A 70 1.36 13.76 9.99
C GLU A 70 0.19 12.82 9.75
N ARG A 71 -1.05 13.23 10.06
CA ARG A 71 -2.26 12.43 9.86
C ARG A 71 -2.53 12.09 8.39
N LEU A 72 -2.16 12.98 7.48
CA LEU A 72 -2.40 12.79 6.06
C LEU A 72 -1.33 11.91 5.40
N LEU A 73 -0.07 12.06 5.79
CA LEU A 73 1.06 11.54 5.05
C LEU A 73 1.69 10.28 5.66
N VAL A 74 1.75 10.17 7.01
CA VAL A 74 2.31 8.97 7.68
C VAL A 74 1.33 7.81 7.51
N ASP A 75 1.81 6.65 7.14
CA ASP A 75 1.09 5.40 6.88
C ASP A 75 0.05 5.46 5.74
N ASN A 76 -0.21 6.64 5.15
CA ASN A 76 -1.09 6.78 3.99
C ASN A 76 -0.32 7.01 2.69
N VAL A 77 0.83 7.67 2.79
CA VAL A 77 1.69 8.03 1.66
C VAL A 77 3.11 7.58 1.88
N TYR A 78 3.61 7.79 3.09
CA TYR A 78 4.95 7.40 3.49
C TYR A 78 4.89 6.23 4.46
N GLU A 79 5.55 5.14 4.14
CA GLU A 79 5.74 4.03 5.06
C GLU A 79 6.89 4.32 6.02
N THR A 80 6.76 3.78 7.24
CA THR A 80 7.75 3.90 8.30
C THR A 80 8.54 2.62 8.47
N LEU A 81 9.75 2.71 9.05
CA LEU A 81 10.57 1.54 9.34
C LEU A 81 9.86 0.54 10.25
N VAL A 82 9.13 1.04 11.23
CA VAL A 82 8.33 0.25 12.19
C VAL A 82 6.94 0.87 12.25
N THR A 83 5.90 0.10 12.49
CA THR A 83 4.54 0.62 12.72
C THR A 83 4.04 0.25 14.12
N VAL A 84 2.84 0.69 14.48
CA VAL A 84 2.16 0.33 15.72
C VAL A 84 0.74 -0.11 15.44
N ASP A 85 0.27 -1.10 16.18
CA ASP A 85 -1.12 -1.52 16.13
C ASP A 85 -2.02 -0.62 17.00
N GLN A 86 -3.31 -0.95 17.01
CA GLN A 86 -4.33 -0.22 17.80
C GLN A 86 -4.07 -0.28 19.32
N ASP A 87 -3.34 -1.29 19.79
CA ASP A 87 -2.92 -1.45 21.17
C ASP A 87 -1.59 -0.76 21.46
N ASN A 88 -1.06 0.02 20.50
CA ASN A 88 0.24 0.67 20.57
C ASN A 88 1.45 -0.30 20.68
N LYS A 89 1.33 -1.53 20.22
CA LYS A 89 2.44 -2.47 20.13
C LYS A 89 3.17 -2.29 18.80
N LEU A 90 4.50 -2.37 18.87
CA LEU A 90 5.37 -2.31 17.69
C LEU A 90 5.06 -3.45 16.74
N GLN A 91 4.90 -3.13 15.48
CA GLN A 91 4.63 -4.04 14.37
C GLN A 91 5.65 -3.83 13.25
N PRO A 92 5.90 -4.83 12.41
CA PRO A 92 6.67 -4.65 11.19
C PRO A 92 6.07 -3.56 10.29
N GLY A 93 6.95 -2.72 9.75
CA GLY A 93 6.69 -1.80 8.66
C GLY A 93 7.61 -2.15 7.50
N LEU A 94 8.37 -1.18 6.97
CA LEU A 94 9.44 -1.46 6.00
C LEU A 94 10.51 -2.39 6.59
N ALA A 95 10.76 -2.34 7.89
CA ALA A 95 11.55 -3.34 8.60
C ALA A 95 10.66 -4.53 8.98
N THR A 96 10.96 -5.69 8.43
CA THR A 96 10.26 -6.96 8.71
C THR A 96 10.63 -7.54 10.07
N SER A 97 11.79 -7.17 10.60
CA SER A 97 12.28 -7.60 11.92
C SER A 97 13.37 -6.68 12.42
N TRP A 98 13.61 -6.71 13.72
CA TRP A 98 14.71 -5.98 14.38
C TRP A 98 15.28 -6.74 15.55
N LYS A 99 16.51 -6.36 15.89
CA LYS A 99 17.22 -6.90 17.04
C LYS A 99 17.98 -5.77 17.73
N THR A 100 17.79 -5.65 19.04
CA THR A 100 18.60 -4.76 19.90
C THR A 100 19.67 -5.60 20.59
N SER A 101 20.88 -5.07 20.66
CA SER A 101 21.98 -5.68 21.40
C SER A 101 21.72 -5.67 22.92
N ASP A 102 22.38 -6.55 23.66
CA ASP A 102 22.15 -6.70 25.10
C ASP A 102 22.50 -5.43 25.90
N ASP A 103 23.44 -4.63 25.40
CA ASP A 103 23.81 -3.33 25.96
C ASP A 103 22.87 -2.17 25.55
N GLY A 104 21.92 -2.44 24.66
CA GLY A 104 20.98 -1.46 24.14
C GLY A 104 21.59 -0.40 23.22
N LEU A 105 22.86 -0.55 22.81
CA LEU A 105 23.56 0.45 21.99
C LEU A 105 23.44 0.22 20.51
N THR A 106 23.06 -0.98 20.06
CA THR A 106 22.94 -1.27 18.63
C THR A 106 21.57 -1.84 18.32
N VAL A 107 20.91 -1.25 17.34
CA VAL A 107 19.66 -1.76 16.78
C VAL A 107 19.90 -2.12 15.32
N THR A 108 19.66 -3.39 14.99
CA THR A 108 19.74 -3.90 13.62
C THR A 108 18.35 -4.12 13.09
N LEU A 109 18.01 -3.51 11.95
CA LEU A 109 16.75 -3.67 11.26
C LEU A 109 16.96 -4.50 9.99
N THR A 110 16.06 -5.41 9.69
CA THR A 110 16.03 -6.14 8.40
C THR A 110 14.88 -5.60 7.58
N LEU A 111 15.15 -5.01 6.42
CA LEU A 111 14.15 -4.42 5.55
C LEU A 111 13.51 -5.46 4.62
N GLN A 112 12.28 -5.17 4.21
CA GLN A 112 11.60 -5.88 3.14
C GLN A 112 12.34 -5.63 1.82
N SER A 113 12.52 -6.68 1.01
CA SER A 113 13.10 -6.56 -0.32
C SER A 113 12.03 -6.36 -1.39
N GLY A 114 12.38 -5.67 -2.49
CA GLY A 114 11.52 -5.47 -3.64
C GLY A 114 10.45 -4.39 -3.46
N VAL A 115 10.56 -3.55 -2.45
CA VAL A 115 9.76 -2.34 -2.30
C VAL A 115 10.21 -1.30 -3.32
N THR A 116 9.26 -0.53 -3.86
CA THR A 116 9.56 0.55 -4.81
C THR A 116 8.82 1.81 -4.39
N PHE A 117 9.47 2.94 -4.53
CA PHE A 117 8.82 4.24 -4.39
C PHE A 117 7.83 4.50 -5.52
N SER A 118 6.88 5.40 -5.30
CA SER A 118 5.85 5.76 -6.28
C SER A 118 6.38 6.40 -7.58
N ASN A 119 7.65 6.79 -7.63
CA ASN A 119 8.36 7.23 -8.83
C ASN A 119 9.06 6.08 -9.60
N GLY A 120 9.03 4.85 -9.05
CA GLY A 120 9.60 3.64 -9.65
C GLY A 120 11.02 3.31 -9.21
N HIS A 121 11.67 4.12 -8.37
CA HIS A 121 12.98 3.78 -7.78
C HIS A 121 12.82 2.64 -6.77
N THR A 122 13.82 1.78 -6.68
CA THR A 122 13.85 0.70 -5.69
C THR A 122 14.25 1.25 -4.34
N LEU A 123 13.49 0.90 -3.29
CA LEU A 123 13.85 1.23 -1.93
C LEU A 123 14.84 0.19 -1.39
N ASP A 124 15.93 0.67 -0.81
CA ASP A 124 16.89 -0.18 -0.11
C ASP A 124 17.39 0.45 1.22
N ALA A 125 18.32 -0.24 1.89
CA ALA A 125 18.83 0.22 3.18
C ALA A 125 19.65 1.51 3.08
N SER A 126 20.12 1.91 1.90
CA SER A 126 20.82 3.19 1.74
C SER A 126 19.87 4.37 1.86
N ASP A 127 18.62 4.21 1.39
CA ASP A 127 17.57 5.22 1.54
C ASP A 127 17.21 5.43 3.01
N ALA A 128 17.08 4.33 3.75
CA ALA A 128 16.82 4.40 5.20
C ALA A 128 17.97 5.07 5.97
N VAL A 129 19.21 4.74 5.64
CA VAL A 129 20.40 5.39 6.23
C VAL A 129 20.42 6.87 5.91
N TRP A 130 20.21 7.22 4.64
CA TRP A 130 20.14 8.61 4.19
C TRP A 130 19.02 9.37 4.91
N SER A 131 17.84 8.80 5.02
CA SER A 131 16.67 9.41 5.66
C SER A 131 16.94 9.73 7.14
N LEU A 132 17.50 8.77 7.89
CA LEU A 132 17.85 8.98 9.29
C LEU A 132 18.94 10.06 9.47
N GLN A 133 19.94 10.08 8.58
CA GLN A 133 20.97 11.10 8.57
C GLN A 133 20.41 12.49 8.24
N GLN A 134 19.46 12.57 7.32
CA GLN A 134 18.79 13.85 6.98
C GLN A 134 17.94 14.37 8.14
N ASN A 135 17.27 13.50 8.88
CA ASN A 135 16.53 13.90 10.08
C ASN A 135 17.43 14.62 11.09
N VAL A 136 18.62 14.06 11.34
CA VAL A 136 19.62 14.65 12.27
C VAL A 136 20.21 15.93 11.69
N THR A 137 20.63 15.91 10.43
CA THR A 137 21.30 17.04 9.77
C THR A 137 20.38 18.27 9.70
N ASN A 138 19.12 18.05 9.35
CA ASN A 138 18.14 19.11 9.18
C ASN A 138 17.38 19.45 10.46
N LYS A 139 17.66 18.77 11.56
CA LYS A 139 16.97 18.94 12.85
C LYS A 139 15.45 18.91 12.68
N VAL A 140 14.98 17.83 12.02
CA VAL A 140 13.55 17.60 11.83
C VAL A 140 12.84 17.58 13.18
N ALA A 141 11.59 17.98 13.22
CA ALA A 141 10.80 17.97 14.45
C ALA A 141 10.90 16.60 15.16
N ASP A 142 11.03 16.65 16.48
CA ASP A 142 11.16 15.49 17.37
C ASP A 142 12.43 14.64 17.19
N VAL A 143 13.43 15.13 16.44
CA VAL A 143 14.68 14.39 16.17
C VAL A 143 15.41 13.89 17.43
N ASP A 144 15.22 14.57 18.55
CA ASP A 144 15.79 14.18 19.84
C ASP A 144 15.27 12.81 20.33
N GLU A 145 14.11 12.37 19.83
CA GLU A 145 13.55 11.05 20.14
C GLU A 145 14.38 9.90 19.53
N LEU A 146 15.21 10.17 18.51
CA LEU A 146 16.16 9.19 17.99
C LEU A 146 17.29 8.91 19.00
N GLY A 147 17.49 9.80 19.96
CA GLY A 147 18.59 9.74 20.93
C GLY A 147 19.94 10.13 20.32
N ASP A 148 21.02 9.86 21.07
CA ASP A 148 22.36 10.18 20.65
C ASP A 148 22.87 9.17 19.60
N LEU A 149 22.54 9.40 18.30
CA LEU A 149 23.03 8.58 17.20
C LEU A 149 24.55 8.72 17.04
N ALA A 150 25.28 7.62 17.26
CA ALA A 150 26.69 7.55 16.98
C ALA A 150 26.99 7.24 15.52
N SER A 151 26.24 6.33 14.91
CA SER A 151 26.30 6.01 13.48
C SER A 151 25.06 5.32 12.98
N VAL A 152 24.82 5.46 11.67
CA VAL A 152 23.81 4.66 10.93
C VAL A 152 24.51 4.11 9.69
N ALA A 153 24.40 2.80 9.45
CA ALA A 153 25.08 2.11 8.36
C ALA A 153 24.19 1.05 7.72
N ASN A 154 24.46 0.74 6.46
CA ASN A 154 23.81 -0.33 5.71
C ASN A 154 24.86 -1.34 5.19
N PRO A 155 25.16 -2.41 5.92
CA PRO A 155 26.14 -3.41 5.49
C PRO A 155 25.74 -4.13 4.20
N ASN A 156 24.46 -4.12 3.85
CA ASN A 156 23.91 -4.62 2.59
C ASN A 156 22.57 -3.91 2.29
N ALA A 157 21.97 -4.22 1.14
CA ALA A 157 20.75 -3.55 0.66
C ALA A 157 19.50 -3.74 1.53
N THR A 158 19.50 -4.69 2.46
CA THR A 158 18.34 -4.99 3.31
C THR A 158 18.60 -4.87 4.80
N THR A 159 19.76 -4.37 5.21
CA THR A 159 20.10 -4.28 6.62
C THR A 159 20.50 -2.86 6.98
N VAL A 160 19.85 -2.30 8.00
CA VAL A 160 20.22 -1.02 8.63
C VAL A 160 20.72 -1.31 10.03
N VAL A 161 21.87 -0.74 10.36
CA VAL A 161 22.47 -0.82 11.70
C VAL A 161 22.54 0.58 12.29
N ILE A 162 21.83 0.79 13.38
CA ILE A 162 21.81 2.04 14.14
C ILE A 162 22.65 1.83 15.39
N THR A 163 23.67 2.64 15.58
CA THR A 163 24.51 2.64 16.79
C THR A 163 24.27 3.92 17.57
N LEU A 164 24.04 3.77 18.85
CA LEU A 164 23.78 4.86 19.81
C LEU A 164 24.96 5.08 20.73
N ALA A 165 25.18 6.32 21.13
CA ALA A 165 26.17 6.66 22.19
C ALA A 165 25.65 6.30 23.60
N LYS A 166 24.32 6.23 23.76
CA LYS A 166 23.63 5.82 25.00
C LYS A 166 22.39 5.00 24.63
N PRO A 167 22.00 4.01 25.47
CA PRO A 167 20.78 3.22 25.20
C PRO A 167 19.55 4.11 25.12
N ASN A 168 18.72 3.88 24.08
CA ASN A 168 17.44 4.54 23.91
C ASN A 168 16.32 3.49 23.73
N PRO A 169 15.59 3.14 24.80
CA PRO A 169 14.52 2.14 24.73
C PRO A 169 13.33 2.59 23.89
N THR A 170 13.21 3.88 23.59
CA THR A 170 12.12 4.44 22.80
C THR A 170 12.44 4.59 21.31
N LEU A 171 13.67 4.26 20.88
CA LEU A 171 14.10 4.42 19.49
C LEU A 171 13.13 3.76 18.48
N LEU A 172 12.75 2.50 18.71
CA LEU A 172 11.82 1.80 17.81
C LEU A 172 10.46 2.48 17.76
N ARG A 173 10.04 3.12 18.85
CA ARG A 173 8.82 3.90 18.89
C ARG A 173 8.95 5.19 18.06
N ALA A 174 10.07 5.88 18.18
CA ALA A 174 10.36 7.05 17.34
C ALA A 174 10.37 6.69 15.84
N LEU A 175 10.85 5.48 15.51
CA LEU A 175 10.84 4.95 14.12
C LEU A 175 9.46 4.50 13.63
N SER A 176 8.41 4.56 14.44
CA SER A 176 7.04 4.30 14.02
C SER A 176 6.24 5.56 13.67
N GLY A 177 6.86 6.71 13.70
CA GLY A 177 6.30 7.99 13.29
C GLY A 177 7.15 8.65 12.19
N ARG A 178 7.05 9.96 12.06
CA ARG A 178 7.76 10.76 11.03
C ARG A 178 9.25 10.48 10.92
N LEU A 179 9.92 10.18 12.04
CA LEU A 179 11.36 9.92 12.07
C LEU A 179 11.75 8.58 11.45
N GLY A 180 10.81 7.66 11.31
CA GLY A 180 11.00 6.36 10.67
C GLY A 180 10.62 6.31 9.20
N ILE A 181 10.16 7.41 8.62
CA ILE A 181 9.85 7.48 7.19
C ILE A 181 11.12 7.28 6.38
N VAL A 182 11.05 6.46 5.34
CA VAL A 182 12.12 6.27 4.37
C VAL A 182 11.80 7.07 3.12
N TYR A 183 12.70 7.97 2.76
CA TYR A 183 12.65 8.81 1.59
C TYR A 183 13.57 8.27 0.50
N ASP A 184 13.18 8.43 -0.74
CA ASP A 184 14.03 8.16 -1.89
C ASP A 184 15.22 9.14 -1.89
N SER A 185 16.42 8.61 -1.67
CA SER A 185 17.66 9.39 -1.56
C SER A 185 18.10 10.03 -2.89
N GLU A 186 17.58 9.53 -4.02
CA GLU A 186 17.84 10.06 -5.35
C GLU A 186 16.91 11.23 -5.72
N SER A 187 15.81 11.42 -4.97
CA SER A 187 14.85 12.49 -5.22
C SER A 187 15.20 13.78 -4.46
N SER A 188 15.02 14.94 -5.10
CA SER A 188 15.29 16.24 -4.50
C SER A 188 14.14 16.71 -3.59
N SER A 189 14.44 17.62 -2.64
CA SER A 189 13.39 18.27 -1.83
C SER A 189 12.34 18.99 -2.67
N ALA A 190 12.70 19.52 -3.85
CA ALA A 190 11.74 20.17 -4.75
C ALA A 190 10.74 19.17 -5.34
N ASP A 191 11.12 17.91 -5.51
CA ASP A 191 10.22 16.85 -5.99
C ASP A 191 9.18 16.52 -4.92
N TYR A 192 9.60 16.40 -3.66
CA TYR A 192 8.71 16.13 -2.52
C TYR A 192 7.70 17.26 -2.27
N GLN A 193 8.06 18.52 -2.52
CA GLN A 193 7.13 19.64 -2.40
C GLN A 193 6.02 19.62 -3.44
N ARG A 194 6.28 19.05 -4.61
CA ARG A 194 5.31 18.98 -5.72
C ARG A 194 4.46 17.72 -5.68
N LYS A 195 5.07 16.62 -5.30
CA LYS A 195 4.44 15.31 -5.27
C LYS A 195 5.07 14.50 -4.14
N ALA A 196 4.25 14.00 -3.25
CA ALA A 196 4.70 13.03 -2.25
C ALA A 196 5.24 11.77 -2.96
N ILE A 197 6.45 11.35 -2.60
CA ILE A 197 7.12 10.16 -3.15
C ILE A 197 7.22 9.17 -1.99
N GLY A 198 6.20 8.34 -1.84
CA GLY A 198 6.14 7.30 -0.80
C GLY A 198 6.44 5.91 -1.37
N SER A 199 6.66 4.96 -0.49
CA SER A 199 6.85 3.53 -0.78
C SER A 199 5.57 2.76 -0.67
#